data_ad63ef5d9accc0e6067a84e1562479f6
#
_entry.id   ad63ef5d9accc0e6067a84e1562479f6
#
_cell.length_a   1.000
_cell.length_b   1.000
_cell.length_c   1.000
_cell.angle_alpha   90.00
_cell.angle_beta   90.00
_cell.angle_gamma   90.00
#
_symmetry.space_group_name_H-M   'P 1'
#
loop_
_entity.id
_entity.type
_entity.pdbx_description
1 polymer ?
#
loop_
_entity_poly.entity_id
_entity_poly.type
_entity_poly.pdbx_seq_one_letter_code
_entity_poly.pdbx_strand_id
1 'polypeptide(L)'
;MCTRKQQGFTLTELLIVMVIAAIMAMIALPNMSQWIASRRIASHAERVANLLRFSRGEAVRLNLPVYICPVQVKKDGAPNNKCDSGKKGQGMLAFGDKNGNKIYDGDAADVLLRSVVLNDDINDKRINYAFNHIAFGQTQPTADRVVWTFNQNGTFGYSTNQDLTNTSKFVYSDGYIQIVLTDARAVSDADKKFRSAVVLIDSSGRVEVCPRGDRRTMCQYK
;
A
#
# COMPACT_ATOMS: atom_id res chain seq x y z
N MET A 1 28.08 -14.03 -59.05
CA MET A 1 26.89 -13.58 -58.27
C MET A 1 26.06 -14.80 -57.92
N CYS A 2 26.10 -15.23 -56.63
CA CYS A 2 25.22 -16.33 -56.15
C CYS A 2 23.86 -15.74 -55.80
N THR A 3 22.86 -16.01 -56.62
CA THR A 3 21.45 -15.70 -56.31
C THR A 3 20.96 -16.70 -55.23
N ARG A 4 20.82 -16.26 -53.98
CA ARG A 4 20.10 -17.02 -52.95
C ARG A 4 18.65 -17.11 -53.35
N LYS A 5 18.16 -18.32 -53.63
CA LYS A 5 16.74 -18.61 -53.79
C LYS A 5 16.03 -18.32 -52.46
N GLN A 6 15.15 -17.34 -52.42
CA GLN A 6 14.23 -17.13 -51.30
C GLN A 6 13.21 -18.28 -51.32
N GLN A 7 13.24 -19.11 -50.30
CA GLN A 7 12.18 -20.13 -50.06
C GLN A 7 11.07 -19.44 -49.26
N GLY A 8 9.89 -19.38 -49.87
CA GLY A 8 8.69 -18.87 -49.22
C GLY A 8 8.08 -19.96 -48.31
N PHE A 9 7.40 -19.54 -47.24
CA PHE A 9 6.65 -20.45 -46.39
C PHE A 9 5.45 -21.03 -47.11
N THR A 10 5.16 -22.30 -46.84
CA THR A 10 3.95 -22.93 -47.33
C THR A 10 2.73 -22.54 -46.49
N LEU A 11 1.56 -22.50 -47.12
CA LEU A 11 0.29 -22.16 -46.42
C LEU A 11 0.03 -23.11 -45.23
N THR A 12 0.37 -24.39 -45.38
CA THR A 12 0.22 -25.43 -44.35
C THR A 12 1.16 -25.17 -43.16
N GLU A 13 2.38 -24.72 -43.40
CA GLU A 13 3.36 -24.40 -42.35
C GLU A 13 2.89 -23.20 -41.50
N LEU A 14 2.34 -22.16 -42.16
CA LEU A 14 1.75 -21.03 -41.45
C LEU A 14 0.54 -21.45 -40.62
N LEU A 15 -0.30 -22.34 -41.11
CA LEU A 15 -1.47 -22.82 -40.38
C LEU A 15 -1.06 -23.60 -39.13
N ILE A 16 -0.07 -24.49 -39.22
CA ILE A 16 0.45 -25.24 -38.08
C ILE A 16 1.02 -24.29 -37.02
N VAL A 17 1.80 -23.29 -37.40
CA VAL A 17 2.36 -22.29 -36.47
C VAL A 17 1.25 -21.53 -35.75
N MET A 18 0.18 -21.13 -36.48
CA MET A 18 -0.95 -20.43 -35.87
C MET A 18 -1.69 -21.31 -34.84
N VAL A 19 -1.88 -22.60 -35.12
CA VAL A 19 -2.52 -23.51 -34.16
C VAL A 19 -1.67 -23.67 -32.89
N ILE A 20 -0.36 -23.88 -33.05
CA ILE A 20 0.55 -24.00 -31.90
C ILE A 20 0.56 -22.70 -31.06
N ALA A 21 0.63 -21.54 -31.72
CA ALA A 21 0.59 -20.24 -31.06
C ALA A 21 -0.72 -20.01 -30.29
N ALA A 22 -1.87 -20.42 -30.85
CA ALA A 22 -3.15 -20.34 -30.19
C ALA A 22 -3.22 -21.21 -28.91
N ILE A 23 -2.71 -22.45 -28.97
CA ILE A 23 -2.64 -23.32 -27.78
C ILE A 23 -1.75 -22.73 -26.70
N MET A 24 -0.57 -22.22 -27.04
CA MET A 24 0.33 -21.57 -26.10
C MET A 24 -0.30 -20.33 -25.47
N ALA A 25 -1.03 -19.52 -26.25
CA ALA A 25 -1.72 -18.33 -25.74
C ALA A 25 -2.79 -18.69 -24.71
N MET A 26 -3.57 -19.75 -24.92
CA MET A 26 -4.60 -20.21 -23.97
C MET A 26 -4.03 -20.56 -22.59
N ILE A 27 -2.82 -21.10 -22.52
CA ILE A 27 -2.15 -21.47 -21.27
C ILE A 27 -1.47 -20.24 -20.62
N ALA A 28 -0.92 -19.34 -21.42
CA ALA A 28 -0.16 -18.20 -20.92
C ALA A 28 -1.04 -17.07 -20.36
N LEU A 29 -2.19 -16.80 -20.98
CA LEU A 29 -3.05 -15.67 -20.63
C LEU A 29 -3.55 -15.65 -19.17
N PRO A 30 -4.09 -16.76 -18.58
CA PRO A 30 -4.57 -16.74 -17.21
C PRO A 30 -3.46 -16.48 -16.19
N ASN A 31 -2.27 -17.03 -16.39
CA ASN A 31 -1.13 -16.82 -15.51
C ASN A 31 -0.60 -15.37 -15.57
N MET A 32 -0.67 -14.73 -16.72
CA MET A 32 -0.24 -13.35 -16.90
C MET A 32 -1.12 -12.36 -16.11
N SER A 33 -2.43 -12.58 -16.08
CA SER A 33 -3.35 -11.72 -15.33
C SER A 33 -3.07 -11.73 -13.82
N GLN A 34 -2.78 -12.91 -13.27
CA GLN A 34 -2.39 -13.07 -11.87
C GLN A 34 -1.06 -12.37 -11.58
N TRP A 35 -0.09 -12.52 -12.46
CA TRP A 35 1.22 -11.89 -12.32
C TRP A 35 1.13 -10.36 -12.35
N ILE A 36 0.34 -9.78 -13.28
CA ILE A 36 0.11 -8.33 -13.37
C ILE A 36 -0.56 -7.81 -12.09
N ALA A 37 -1.61 -8.50 -11.60
CA ALA A 37 -2.30 -8.12 -10.37
C ALA A 37 -1.32 -8.11 -9.18
N SER A 38 -0.52 -9.14 -9.05
CA SER A 38 0.50 -9.26 -8.01
C SER A 38 1.57 -8.14 -8.07
N ARG A 39 2.03 -7.76 -9.26
CA ARG A 39 2.97 -6.65 -9.43
C ARG A 39 2.36 -5.31 -9.07
N ARG A 40 1.08 -5.10 -9.40
CA ARG A 40 0.33 -3.90 -9.00
C ARG A 40 0.28 -3.79 -7.48
N ILE A 41 -0.12 -4.85 -6.78
CA ILE A 41 -0.19 -4.88 -5.31
C ILE A 41 1.18 -4.58 -4.69
N ALA A 42 2.25 -5.20 -5.18
CA ALA A 42 3.60 -4.94 -4.70
C ALA A 42 4.00 -3.47 -4.88
N SER A 43 3.68 -2.86 -6.02
CA SER A 43 3.93 -1.43 -6.27
C SER A 43 3.18 -0.53 -5.29
N HIS A 44 1.91 -0.85 -4.97
CA HIS A 44 1.16 -0.08 -3.97
C HIS A 44 1.71 -0.27 -2.56
N ALA A 45 2.14 -1.48 -2.20
CA ALA A 45 2.81 -1.72 -0.91
C ALA A 45 4.08 -0.88 -0.75
N GLU A 46 4.90 -0.80 -1.80
CA GLU A 46 6.09 0.07 -1.78
C GLU A 46 5.74 1.56 -1.69
N ARG A 47 4.65 2.01 -2.32
CA ARG A 47 4.19 3.41 -2.18
C ARG A 47 3.83 3.74 -0.72
N VAL A 48 3.10 2.85 -0.05
CA VAL A 48 2.75 2.99 1.36
C VAL A 48 4.00 2.96 2.24
N ALA A 49 4.89 1.99 2.03
CA ALA A 49 6.14 1.87 2.76
C ALA A 49 7.03 3.11 2.59
N ASN A 50 7.10 3.66 1.37
CA ASN A 50 7.87 4.87 1.09
C ASN A 50 7.25 6.12 1.73
N LEU A 51 5.91 6.22 1.81
CA LEU A 51 5.25 7.27 2.57
C LEU A 51 5.69 7.22 4.04
N LEU A 52 5.64 6.04 4.65
CA LEU A 52 6.01 5.84 6.06
C LEU A 52 7.50 6.13 6.33
N ARG A 53 8.41 5.59 5.49
CA ARG A 53 9.85 5.85 5.61
C ARG A 53 10.18 7.33 5.46
N PHE A 54 9.56 7.99 4.49
CA PHE A 54 9.70 9.43 4.26
C PHE A 54 9.20 10.23 5.46
N SER A 55 8.00 9.92 5.97
CA SER A 55 7.39 10.60 7.12
C SER A 55 8.27 10.50 8.37
N ARG A 56 8.88 9.33 8.61
CA ARG A 56 9.85 9.14 9.69
C ARG A 56 11.06 10.04 9.53
N GLY A 57 11.64 10.06 8.32
CA GLY A 57 12.80 10.91 8.03
C GLY A 57 12.50 12.41 8.23
N GLU A 58 11.31 12.84 7.79
CA GLU A 58 10.87 14.23 7.94
C GLU A 58 10.59 14.62 9.40
N ALA A 59 10.04 13.71 10.20
CA ALA A 59 9.82 13.94 11.64
C ALA A 59 11.15 14.24 12.36
N VAL A 60 12.18 13.48 12.06
CA VAL A 60 13.53 13.70 12.62
C VAL A 60 14.16 14.96 12.02
N ARG A 61 14.06 15.17 10.71
CA ARG A 61 14.69 16.33 10.03
C ARG A 61 14.11 17.67 10.47
N LEU A 62 12.78 17.73 10.57
CA LEU A 62 12.07 18.95 10.94
C LEU A 62 12.01 19.18 12.46
N ASN A 63 12.34 18.15 13.25
CA ASN A 63 12.14 18.14 14.70
C ASN A 63 10.69 18.46 15.10
N LEU A 64 9.73 17.94 14.33
CA LEU A 64 8.30 18.09 14.52
C LEU A 64 7.61 16.71 14.49
N PRO A 65 6.51 16.53 15.24
CA PRO A 65 5.71 15.32 15.07
C PRO A 65 5.08 15.32 13.67
N VAL A 66 5.17 14.18 13.00
CA VAL A 66 4.53 13.96 11.70
C VAL A 66 3.34 13.02 11.90
N TYR A 67 2.17 13.49 11.50
CA TYR A 67 0.94 12.69 11.52
C TYR A 67 0.61 12.15 10.15
N ILE A 68 0.03 10.95 10.14
CA ILE A 68 -0.40 10.25 8.94
C ILE A 68 -1.84 9.81 9.15
N CYS A 69 -2.72 10.19 8.22
CA CYS A 69 -4.15 9.90 8.31
C CYS A 69 -4.76 9.60 6.96
N PRO A 70 -5.90 8.89 6.92
CA PRO A 70 -6.70 8.76 5.72
C PRO A 70 -7.22 10.12 5.24
N VAL A 71 -7.23 10.30 3.92
CA VAL A 71 -7.71 11.53 3.30
C VAL A 71 -8.25 11.22 1.91
N GLN A 72 -9.17 12.05 1.44
CA GLN A 72 -9.51 12.08 0.02
C GLN A 72 -8.45 12.87 -0.73
N VAL A 73 -7.81 12.23 -1.71
CA VAL A 73 -6.92 12.90 -2.65
C VAL A 73 -7.72 13.22 -3.91
N LYS A 74 -7.69 14.49 -4.32
CA LYS A 74 -8.36 14.98 -5.52
C LYS A 74 -7.64 14.51 -6.79
N LYS A 75 -8.26 14.68 -7.96
CA LYS A 75 -7.68 14.29 -9.25
C LYS A 75 -6.39 15.03 -9.61
N ASP A 76 -6.17 16.21 -9.06
CA ASP A 76 -4.94 17.00 -9.19
C ASP A 76 -3.81 16.53 -8.26
N GLY A 77 -4.06 15.50 -7.44
CA GLY A 77 -3.11 14.98 -6.46
C GLY A 77 -3.11 15.73 -5.13
N ALA A 78 -3.87 16.81 -5.00
CA ALA A 78 -3.97 17.55 -3.76
C ALA A 78 -4.87 16.83 -2.73
N PRO A 79 -4.45 16.72 -1.46
CA PRO A 79 -5.31 16.17 -0.42
C PRO A 79 -6.40 17.18 -0.04
N ASN A 80 -7.53 16.67 0.47
CA ASN A 80 -8.48 17.52 1.19
C ASN A 80 -7.84 18.01 2.51
N ASN A 81 -8.30 19.17 2.99
CA ASN A 81 -7.77 19.81 4.19
C ASN A 81 -8.25 19.16 5.50
N LYS A 82 -8.68 17.89 5.48
CA LYS A 82 -9.17 17.20 6.67
C LYS A 82 -8.93 15.70 6.59
N CYS A 83 -8.36 15.15 7.67
CA CYS A 83 -8.32 13.71 7.88
C CYS A 83 -9.75 13.16 8.04
N ASP A 84 -10.04 12.06 7.39
CA ASP A 84 -11.37 11.42 7.38
C ASP A 84 -11.22 9.90 7.32
N SER A 85 -11.56 9.22 8.41
CA SER A 85 -11.51 7.75 8.50
C SER A 85 -12.44 7.05 7.50
N GLY A 86 -13.51 7.72 7.05
CA GLY A 86 -14.38 7.22 5.99
C GLY A 86 -13.67 7.10 4.64
N LYS A 87 -12.50 7.71 4.49
CA LYS A 87 -11.65 7.68 3.28
C LYS A 87 -10.50 6.66 3.37
N LYS A 88 -10.51 5.79 4.38
CA LYS A 88 -9.52 4.72 4.48
C LYS A 88 -9.51 3.87 3.22
N GLY A 89 -8.32 3.64 2.67
CA GLY A 89 -8.14 2.93 1.41
C GLY A 89 -8.32 3.79 0.14
N GLN A 90 -8.62 5.09 0.24
CA GLN A 90 -8.61 6.02 -0.90
C GLN A 90 -7.30 6.78 -1.02
N GLY A 91 -6.83 7.34 0.07
CA GLY A 91 -5.56 8.04 0.14
C GLY A 91 -5.05 8.17 1.56
N MET A 92 -3.79 8.51 1.68
CA MET A 92 -3.12 8.82 2.94
C MET A 92 -2.38 10.13 2.79
N LEU A 93 -2.44 10.95 3.83
CA LEU A 93 -1.74 12.22 3.96
C LEU A 93 -0.71 12.11 5.07
N ALA A 94 0.50 12.65 4.85
CA ALA A 94 1.50 12.90 5.87
C ALA A 94 1.74 14.40 5.99
N PHE A 95 1.69 14.95 7.20
CA PHE A 95 1.95 16.35 7.48
C PHE A 95 2.71 16.53 8.79
N GLY A 96 3.55 17.56 8.85
CA GLY A 96 4.23 18.00 10.07
C GLY A 96 3.39 19.03 10.81
N ASP A 97 3.07 18.76 12.05
CA ASP A 97 2.27 19.62 12.91
C ASP A 97 3.15 20.73 13.52
N LYS A 98 2.96 21.96 13.06
CA LYS A 98 3.69 23.13 13.55
C LYS A 98 3.00 23.81 14.73
N ASN A 99 1.67 23.81 14.73
CA ASN A 99 0.89 24.53 15.73
C ASN A 99 0.55 23.69 16.96
N GLY A 100 0.87 22.37 16.96
CA GLY A 100 0.69 21.45 18.08
C GLY A 100 -0.74 21.01 18.31
N ASN A 101 -1.64 21.24 17.33
CA ASN A 101 -3.06 20.94 17.48
C ASN A 101 -3.46 19.54 16.97
N LYS A 102 -2.56 18.80 16.31
CA LYS A 102 -2.74 17.48 15.71
C LYS A 102 -3.79 17.43 14.59
N ILE A 103 -4.18 18.55 14.03
CA ILE A 103 -5.16 18.65 12.95
C ILE A 103 -4.45 19.19 11.72
N TYR A 104 -4.73 18.64 10.54
CA TYR A 104 -4.23 19.27 9.32
C TYR A 104 -5.13 20.44 8.94
N ASP A 105 -4.62 21.66 9.17
CA ASP A 105 -5.32 22.93 8.90
C ASP A 105 -4.91 23.57 7.55
N GLY A 106 -4.15 22.84 6.74
CA GLY A 106 -3.63 23.31 5.46
C GLY A 106 -2.22 23.89 5.57
N ASP A 107 -1.63 24.18 4.42
CA ASP A 107 -0.20 24.53 4.27
C ASP A 107 0.24 25.80 5.00
N ALA A 108 -0.69 26.68 5.37
CA ALA A 108 -0.36 27.89 6.11
C ALA A 108 -0.04 27.62 7.59
N ALA A 109 -0.73 26.64 8.19
CA ALA A 109 -0.61 26.30 9.61
C ALA A 109 0.33 25.13 9.85
N ASP A 110 0.40 24.20 8.89
CA ASP A 110 1.16 22.95 8.98
C ASP A 110 2.12 22.78 7.78
N VAL A 111 2.90 21.71 7.79
CA VAL A 111 3.77 21.35 6.66
C VAL A 111 3.16 20.18 5.94
N LEU A 112 2.54 20.40 4.77
CA LEU A 112 2.19 19.31 3.89
C LEU A 112 3.47 18.62 3.42
N LEU A 113 3.64 17.35 3.76
CA LEU A 113 4.84 16.59 3.41
C LEU A 113 4.60 15.75 2.15
N ARG A 114 3.60 14.88 2.20
CA ARG A 114 3.28 13.98 1.10
C ARG A 114 1.86 13.44 1.21
N SER A 115 1.22 13.26 0.05
CA SER A 115 0.00 12.45 -0.08
C SER A 115 0.24 11.26 -1.01
N VAL A 116 -0.49 10.18 -0.81
CA VAL A 116 -0.46 8.98 -1.64
C VAL A 116 -1.89 8.56 -1.95
N VAL A 117 -2.17 8.38 -3.24
CA VAL A 117 -3.43 7.78 -3.70
C VAL A 117 -3.32 6.26 -3.54
N LEU A 118 -4.29 5.67 -2.86
CA LEU A 118 -4.40 4.23 -2.65
C LEU A 118 -5.37 3.58 -3.65
N ASN A 119 -6.55 4.18 -3.83
CA ASN A 119 -7.50 3.84 -4.89
C ASN A 119 -8.01 5.14 -5.55
N ASP A 120 -8.13 5.13 -6.86
CA ASP A 120 -8.49 6.32 -7.65
C ASP A 120 -9.94 6.76 -7.41
N ASP A 121 -10.85 5.84 -7.05
CA ASP A 121 -12.27 6.12 -6.81
C ASP A 121 -12.77 5.34 -5.59
N ILE A 122 -13.77 5.91 -4.89
CA ILE A 122 -14.46 5.28 -3.77
C ILE A 122 -15.26 4.04 -4.22
N ASN A 123 -15.72 4.04 -5.46
CA ASN A 123 -16.56 2.98 -6.02
C ASN A 123 -15.74 1.94 -6.81
N ASP A 124 -14.56 2.29 -7.34
CA ASP A 124 -13.66 1.36 -8.05
C ASP A 124 -12.50 0.92 -7.13
N LYS A 125 -12.84 0.19 -6.08
CA LYS A 125 -11.86 -0.37 -5.15
C LYS A 125 -11.14 -1.55 -5.80
N ARG A 126 -10.05 -1.28 -6.49
CA ARG A 126 -9.18 -2.32 -7.07
C ARG A 126 -8.35 -3.04 -6.03
N ILE A 127 -8.07 -2.38 -4.91
CA ILE A 127 -7.24 -2.90 -3.83
C ILE A 127 -8.00 -2.71 -2.52
N ASN A 128 -8.17 -3.78 -1.79
CA ASN A 128 -8.67 -3.76 -0.42
C ASN A 128 -7.49 -3.53 0.52
N TYR A 129 -7.66 -2.59 1.46
CA TYR A 129 -6.69 -2.28 2.50
C TYR A 129 -7.25 -2.65 3.86
N ALA A 130 -6.48 -3.40 4.65
CA ALA A 130 -6.72 -3.61 6.07
C ALA A 130 -5.54 -3.03 6.87
N PHE A 131 -5.85 -2.34 7.96
CA PHE A 131 -4.87 -1.65 8.81
C PHE A 131 -4.91 -2.25 10.21
N ASN A 132 -4.33 -3.42 10.33
CA ASN A 132 -4.41 -4.26 11.51
C ASN A 132 -3.41 -3.82 12.58
N HIS A 133 -3.87 -3.55 13.81
CA HIS A 133 -2.98 -3.52 14.96
C HIS A 133 -2.86 -4.91 15.55
N ILE A 134 -1.64 -5.38 15.78
CA ILE A 134 -1.34 -6.66 16.39
C ILE A 134 -0.44 -6.40 17.60
N ALA A 135 -0.99 -6.66 18.80
CA ALA A 135 -0.26 -6.48 20.05
C ALA A 135 0.88 -7.51 20.18
N PHE A 136 1.94 -7.18 20.91
CA PHE A 136 3.04 -8.11 21.17
C PHE A 136 2.52 -9.39 21.85
N GLY A 137 3.00 -10.53 21.36
CA GLY A 137 2.55 -11.85 21.82
C GLY A 137 1.21 -12.32 21.25
N GLN A 138 0.51 -11.49 20.48
CA GLN A 138 -0.71 -11.86 19.78
C GLN A 138 -0.44 -12.22 18.32
N THR A 139 -1.30 -13.06 17.75
CA THR A 139 -1.23 -13.45 16.33
C THR A 139 -2.42 -12.95 15.53
N GLN A 140 -3.46 -12.48 16.20
CA GLN A 140 -4.67 -11.96 15.57
C GLN A 140 -4.76 -10.44 15.72
N PRO A 141 -5.33 -9.74 14.73
CA PRO A 141 -5.58 -8.32 14.82
C PRO A 141 -6.49 -8.00 16.03
N THR A 142 -6.10 -6.98 16.80
CA THR A 142 -6.90 -6.49 17.94
C THR A 142 -7.80 -5.35 17.55
N ALA A 143 -7.41 -4.54 16.56
CA ALA A 143 -8.17 -3.39 16.10
C ALA A 143 -7.68 -2.89 14.73
N ASP A 144 -8.54 -2.13 14.04
CA ASP A 144 -8.21 -1.35 12.86
C ASP A 144 -7.65 0.01 13.30
N ARG A 145 -6.42 0.35 12.91
CA ARG A 145 -5.73 1.60 13.27
C ARG A 145 -5.22 2.30 12.02
N VAL A 146 -5.79 3.45 11.70
CA VAL A 146 -5.55 4.17 10.44
C VAL A 146 -4.89 5.53 10.63
N VAL A 147 -4.75 5.99 11.87
CA VAL A 147 -4.12 7.28 12.22
C VAL A 147 -2.82 7.00 12.96
N TRP A 148 -1.73 7.51 12.42
CA TRP A 148 -0.38 7.23 12.91
C TRP A 148 0.41 8.51 13.14
N THR A 149 1.49 8.39 13.90
CA THR A 149 2.45 9.47 14.13
C THR A 149 3.87 8.95 14.16
N PHE A 150 4.79 9.78 13.70
CA PHE A 150 6.21 9.68 14.03
C PHE A 150 6.61 10.85 14.91
N ASN A 151 7.21 10.54 16.03
CA ASN A 151 7.81 11.56 16.90
C ASN A 151 9.13 12.08 16.32
N GLN A 152 9.64 13.18 16.87
CA GLN A 152 10.91 13.80 16.49
C GLN A 152 12.12 12.86 16.61
N ASN A 153 12.06 11.84 17.46
CA ASN A 153 13.08 10.79 17.58
C ASN A 153 12.90 9.60 16.62
N GLY A 154 11.90 9.67 15.73
CA GLY A 154 11.60 8.63 14.76
C GLY A 154 10.85 7.41 15.31
N THR A 155 10.36 7.44 16.56
CA THR A 155 9.48 6.40 17.10
C THR A 155 8.09 6.50 16.50
N PHE A 156 7.48 5.35 16.25
CA PHE A 156 6.16 5.23 15.67
C PHE A 156 5.10 5.05 16.75
N GLY A 157 3.95 5.70 16.55
CA GLY A 157 2.77 5.53 17.37
C GLY A 157 1.50 5.49 16.51
N TYR A 158 0.45 4.88 17.05
CA TYR A 158 -0.86 4.87 16.43
C TYR A 158 -1.91 5.46 17.38
N SER A 159 -2.97 6.06 16.83
CA SER A 159 -4.10 6.55 17.60
C SER A 159 -5.12 5.45 17.87
N THR A 160 -5.72 5.50 19.04
CA THR A 160 -6.91 4.68 19.36
C THR A 160 -8.17 5.23 18.70
N ASN A 161 -8.17 6.52 18.32
CA ASN A 161 -9.25 7.15 17.58
C ASN A 161 -9.11 6.86 16.07
N GLN A 162 -10.23 6.68 15.40
CA GLN A 162 -10.26 6.47 13.95
C GLN A 162 -9.99 7.77 13.18
N ASP A 163 -10.39 8.91 13.74
CA ASP A 163 -10.13 10.24 13.18
C ASP A 163 -9.05 10.97 13.99
N LEU A 164 -8.27 11.79 13.30
CA LEU A 164 -7.27 12.64 13.93
C LEU A 164 -7.94 13.91 14.45
N THR A 165 -7.85 14.13 15.76
CA THR A 165 -8.38 15.28 16.46
C THR A 165 -7.34 15.82 17.44
N ASN A 166 -7.53 17.04 17.94
CA ASN A 166 -6.65 17.65 18.95
C ASN A 166 -6.56 16.83 20.26
N THR A 167 -7.60 16.04 20.56
CA THR A 167 -7.67 15.16 21.73
C THR A 167 -7.13 13.74 21.47
N SER A 168 -6.69 13.44 20.25
CA SER A 168 -6.18 12.12 19.89
C SER A 168 -5.00 11.73 20.77
N LYS A 169 -5.09 10.52 21.35
CA LYS A 169 -4.02 9.91 22.13
C LYS A 169 -3.30 8.88 21.27
N PHE A 170 -1.98 8.80 21.46
CA PHE A 170 -1.14 7.87 20.71
C PHE A 170 -0.48 6.86 21.64
N VAL A 171 -0.42 5.62 21.17
CA VAL A 171 0.25 4.50 21.82
C VAL A 171 1.50 4.16 21.02
N TYR A 172 2.63 3.94 21.72
CA TYR A 172 3.95 3.87 21.06
C TYR A 172 4.67 2.53 21.22
N SER A 173 4.18 1.59 22.01
CA SER A 173 5.01 0.43 22.39
C SER A 173 4.26 -0.85 22.72
N ASP A 174 3.10 -1.09 22.14
CA ASP A 174 2.33 -2.31 22.48
C ASP A 174 2.17 -3.31 21.34
N GLY A 175 2.81 -3.08 20.19
CA GLY A 175 2.68 -3.98 19.05
C GLY A 175 3.28 -3.41 17.76
N TYR A 176 2.70 -3.86 16.66
CA TYR A 176 3.02 -3.39 15.32
C TYR A 176 1.74 -3.21 14.49
N ILE A 177 1.83 -2.39 13.46
CA ILE A 177 0.76 -2.26 12.46
C ILE A 177 1.11 -3.13 11.26
N GLN A 178 0.17 -3.95 10.86
CA GLN A 178 0.21 -4.75 9.64
C GLN A 178 -0.77 -4.14 8.63
N ILE A 179 -0.25 -3.60 7.54
CA ILE A 179 -1.05 -3.09 6.44
C ILE A 179 -1.13 -4.18 5.38
N VAL A 180 -2.32 -4.74 5.19
CA VAL A 180 -2.56 -5.79 4.20
C VAL A 180 -3.24 -5.19 2.98
N LEU A 181 -2.61 -5.39 1.82
CA LEU A 181 -3.14 -4.99 0.53
C LEU A 181 -3.55 -6.25 -0.24
N THR A 182 -4.78 -6.30 -0.72
CA THR A 182 -5.30 -7.47 -1.47
C THR A 182 -6.04 -7.01 -2.72
N ASP A 183 -5.80 -7.67 -3.85
CA ASP A 183 -6.57 -7.43 -5.08
C ASP A 183 -8.06 -7.76 -4.82
N ALA A 184 -8.92 -6.81 -5.11
CA ALA A 184 -10.37 -6.97 -4.89
C ALA A 184 -11.00 -8.09 -5.73
N ARG A 185 -10.33 -8.55 -6.79
CA ARG A 185 -10.77 -9.66 -7.65
C ARG A 185 -10.32 -11.03 -7.15
N ALA A 186 -9.53 -11.07 -6.07
CA ALA A 186 -9.10 -12.33 -5.49
C ALA A 186 -10.27 -13.00 -4.75
N VAL A 187 -10.66 -14.21 -5.17
CA VAL A 187 -11.84 -14.89 -4.64
C VAL A 187 -11.46 -15.94 -3.62
N SER A 188 -10.56 -16.86 -3.97
CA SER A 188 -10.10 -17.92 -3.05
C SER A 188 -8.99 -17.44 -2.11
N ASP A 189 -8.82 -18.11 -0.98
CA ASP A 189 -7.74 -17.77 -0.04
C ASP A 189 -6.34 -17.99 -0.65
N ALA A 190 -6.18 -19.00 -1.52
CA ALA A 190 -4.95 -19.21 -2.26
C ALA A 190 -4.67 -18.05 -3.22
N ASP A 191 -5.70 -17.55 -3.91
CA ASP A 191 -5.61 -16.42 -4.82
C ASP A 191 -5.33 -15.11 -4.05
N LYS A 192 -6.02 -14.88 -2.92
CA LYS A 192 -5.76 -13.75 -2.02
C LYS A 192 -4.30 -13.76 -1.52
N LYS A 193 -3.80 -14.91 -1.08
CA LYS A 193 -2.41 -15.06 -0.64
C LYS A 193 -1.40 -14.74 -1.75
N PHE A 194 -1.71 -15.11 -3.00
CA PHE A 194 -0.87 -14.81 -4.15
C PHE A 194 -0.96 -13.34 -4.60
N ARG A 195 -2.14 -12.71 -4.47
CA ARG A 195 -2.45 -11.33 -4.87
C ARG A 195 -2.53 -10.38 -3.68
N SER A 196 -1.76 -10.63 -2.64
CA SER A 196 -1.62 -9.73 -1.50
C SER A 196 -0.17 -9.30 -1.28
N ALA A 197 -0.01 -8.21 -0.55
CA ALA A 197 1.26 -7.76 0.00
C ALA A 197 1.02 -7.24 1.42
N VAL A 198 2.03 -7.37 2.25
CA VAL A 198 1.98 -6.94 3.65
C VAL A 198 3.10 -5.94 3.89
N VAL A 199 2.73 -4.80 4.47
CA VAL A 199 3.67 -3.79 4.98
C VAL A 199 3.58 -3.80 6.50
N LEU A 200 4.72 -3.91 7.15
CA LEU A 200 4.83 -3.88 8.61
C LEU A 200 5.47 -2.59 9.06
N ILE A 201 4.98 -2.07 10.17
CA ILE A 201 5.64 -0.99 10.90
C ILE A 201 5.59 -1.28 12.39
N ASP A 202 6.75 -1.27 13.02
CA ASP A 202 6.89 -1.49 14.45
C ASP A 202 7.02 -0.17 15.24
N SER A 203 6.98 -0.27 16.56
CA SER A 203 7.08 0.88 17.46
C SER A 203 8.42 1.64 17.36
N SER A 204 9.48 1.00 16.85
CA SER A 204 10.75 1.68 16.57
C SER A 204 10.69 2.56 15.31
N GLY A 205 9.61 2.47 14.54
CA GLY A 205 9.43 3.14 13.27
C GLY A 205 10.12 2.43 12.10
N ARG A 206 10.52 1.16 12.25
CA ARG A 206 11.04 0.37 11.15
C ARG A 206 9.89 -0.07 10.24
N VAL A 207 10.04 0.23 8.96
CA VAL A 207 9.06 -0.13 7.92
C VAL A 207 9.64 -1.21 7.03
N GLU A 208 8.93 -2.32 6.90
CA GLU A 208 9.29 -3.46 6.08
C GLU A 208 8.15 -3.85 5.14
N VAL A 209 8.46 -4.10 3.87
CA VAL A 209 7.55 -4.79 2.95
C VAL A 209 7.91 -6.26 2.98
N CYS A 210 6.96 -7.09 3.38
CA CYS A 210 7.20 -8.52 3.51
C CYS A 210 7.49 -9.15 2.15
N PRO A 211 8.60 -9.89 2.01
CA PRO A 211 8.89 -10.63 0.79
C PRO A 211 7.81 -11.67 0.49
N ARG A 212 7.57 -11.92 -0.79
CA ARG A 212 6.64 -12.96 -1.19
C ARG A 212 7.14 -14.33 -0.70
N GLY A 213 6.22 -15.11 -0.09
CA GLY A 213 6.55 -16.41 0.47
C GLY A 213 7.17 -16.36 1.86
N ASP A 214 7.23 -15.18 2.48
CA ASP A 214 7.67 -15.05 3.87
C ASP A 214 6.77 -15.87 4.80
N ARG A 215 7.41 -16.69 5.65
CA ARG A 215 6.71 -17.59 6.58
C ARG A 215 6.50 -16.98 7.97
N ARG A 216 7.05 -15.80 8.25
CA ARG A 216 6.84 -15.12 9.52
C ARG A 216 5.35 -14.84 9.71
N THR A 217 4.84 -15.13 10.90
CA THR A 217 3.41 -14.96 11.24
C THR A 217 2.92 -13.53 10.96
N MET A 218 3.76 -12.53 11.21
CA MET A 218 3.46 -11.12 10.97
C MET A 218 3.37 -10.74 9.48
N CYS A 219 3.99 -11.54 8.60
CA CYS A 219 3.98 -11.32 7.15
C CYS A 219 2.89 -12.13 6.43
N GLN A 220 2.13 -12.94 7.15
CA GLN A 220 1.11 -13.76 6.51
C GLN A 220 -0.17 -12.95 6.31
N TYR A 221 -0.79 -13.15 5.15
CA TYR A 221 -2.15 -12.71 4.89
C TYR A 221 -3.10 -13.40 5.88
N LYS A 222 -3.89 -12.63 6.58
CA LYS A 222 -4.95 -13.10 7.50
C LYS A 222 -6.25 -12.40 7.20
#